data_5920d38d42a4defcab2fb44b8f82d1bc
#
_entry.id   5920d38d42a4defcab2fb44b8f82d1bc
#
_cell.length_a   1.000
_cell.length_b   1.000
_cell.length_c   1.000
_cell.angle_alpha   90.00
_cell.angle_beta   90.00
_cell.angle_gamma   90.00
#
_symmetry.space_group_name_H-M   'P 1'
#
loop_
_entity.id
_entity.type
_entity.pdbx_description
1 polymer ?
#
loop_
_entity_poly.entity_id
_entity_poly.type
_entity_poly.pdbx_seq_one_letter_code
_entity_poly.pdbx_strand_id
1 'polypeptide(L)'
;MSQEKLSFTFRVCHKLGIVHDSEKYGKISIFGILTKIFKTLKIAYYFKKAYTPGLFHTRDFNYNRPRWWRKMGCHVGKNVSIGHSVGCDVGNTDLIHIEDDVIITNHCIILCHRRDMKGYRRGDNGTKLPYIYAPVTLKKGCQLGMGTIVMPGVTVGEGAIVGARSVVTKDIPAWTIAAGSPAKVIKEIPEREHE
;
A
#
# COMPACT_ATOMS: atom_id res chain seq x y z
N MET A 1 -34.19 8.80 9.00
CA MET A 1 -32.87 8.23 9.35
C MET A 1 -32.73 8.31 10.87
N SER A 2 -32.79 7.17 11.58
CA SER A 2 -32.64 7.11 13.03
C SER A 2 -31.23 7.56 13.41
N GLN A 3 -31.11 8.58 14.28
CA GLN A 3 -29.83 8.92 14.90
C GLN A 3 -29.39 7.74 15.78
N GLU A 4 -28.57 6.84 15.22
CA GLU A 4 -27.93 5.81 16.03
C GLU A 4 -27.09 6.50 17.11
N LYS A 5 -27.40 6.17 18.38
CA LYS A 5 -26.70 6.75 19.53
C LYS A 5 -25.23 6.36 19.47
N LEU A 6 -24.36 7.33 19.17
CA LEU A 6 -22.91 7.17 19.23
C LEU A 6 -22.47 6.76 20.64
N SER A 7 -21.57 5.79 20.74
CA SER A 7 -21.06 5.33 22.04
C SER A 7 -20.36 6.44 22.80
N PHE A 8 -20.42 6.40 24.13
CA PHE A 8 -19.67 7.34 24.97
C PHE A 8 -18.18 7.33 24.64
N THR A 9 -17.64 6.16 24.43
CA THR A 9 -16.24 5.93 24.06
C THR A 9 -15.88 6.61 22.74
N PHE A 10 -16.74 6.52 21.71
CA PHE A 10 -16.53 7.23 20.44
C PHE A 10 -16.50 8.74 20.65
N ARG A 11 -17.45 9.30 21.42
CA ARG A 11 -17.52 10.77 21.68
C ARG A 11 -16.26 11.30 22.34
N VAL A 12 -15.73 10.59 23.34
CA VAL A 12 -14.48 10.96 24.01
C VAL A 12 -13.30 10.89 23.03
N CYS A 13 -13.16 9.81 22.28
CA CYS A 13 -12.04 9.62 21.36
C CYS A 13 -12.10 10.55 20.14
N HIS A 14 -13.28 10.88 19.67
CA HIS A 14 -13.47 11.91 18.64
C HIS A 14 -13.01 13.29 19.14
N LYS A 15 -13.38 13.67 20.38
CA LYS A 15 -12.94 14.93 21.00
C LYS A 15 -11.41 14.99 21.20
N LEU A 16 -10.78 13.84 21.42
CA LEU A 16 -9.32 13.71 21.55
C LEU A 16 -8.60 13.54 20.19
N GLY A 17 -9.31 13.57 19.06
CA GLY A 17 -8.73 13.41 17.73
C GLY A 17 -8.25 11.99 17.40
N ILE A 18 -8.62 10.98 18.21
CA ILE A 18 -8.17 9.59 18.04
C ILE A 18 -8.97 8.85 16.95
N VAL A 19 -10.26 9.21 16.81
CA VAL A 19 -11.20 8.59 15.87
C VAL A 19 -12.07 9.65 15.24
N HIS A 20 -12.19 9.68 13.91
CA HIS A 20 -12.97 10.69 13.19
C HIS A 20 -14.19 10.11 12.45
N ASP A 21 -14.14 8.86 12.05
CA ASP A 21 -15.18 8.21 11.26
C ASP A 21 -16.29 7.65 12.16
N SER A 22 -17.44 8.33 12.19
CA SER A 22 -18.61 7.94 13.01
C SER A 22 -19.34 6.72 12.45
N GLU A 23 -19.32 6.48 11.14
CA GLU A 23 -19.96 5.30 10.53
C GLU A 23 -19.21 4.03 10.92
N LYS A 24 -17.88 4.08 10.85
CA LYS A 24 -17.00 2.94 11.15
C LYS A 24 -16.81 2.68 12.63
N TYR A 25 -16.82 3.71 13.45
CA TYR A 25 -16.41 3.63 14.86
C TYR A 25 -17.45 4.12 15.86
N GLY A 26 -18.63 4.53 15.41
CA GLY A 26 -19.68 5.12 16.28
C GLY A 26 -20.09 4.23 17.46
N LYS A 27 -19.99 2.91 17.33
CA LYS A 27 -20.32 1.92 18.37
C LYS A 27 -19.08 1.27 19.02
N ILE A 28 -17.88 1.86 18.85
CA ILE A 28 -16.64 1.25 19.34
C ILE A 28 -16.62 1.19 20.87
N SER A 29 -16.17 0.06 21.44
CA SER A 29 -15.93 -0.14 22.87
C SER A 29 -14.53 0.35 23.26
N ILE A 30 -14.30 0.51 24.60
CA ILE A 30 -12.95 0.83 25.13
C ILE A 30 -11.94 -0.23 24.70
N PHE A 31 -12.31 -1.50 24.76
CA PHE A 31 -11.44 -2.60 24.32
C PHE A 31 -11.12 -2.51 22.83
N GLY A 32 -12.10 -2.17 21.97
CA GLY A 32 -11.88 -1.95 20.54
C GLY A 32 -10.92 -0.79 20.26
N ILE A 33 -10.91 0.24 21.08
CA ILE A 33 -9.94 1.35 20.97
C ILE A 33 -8.54 0.92 21.38
N LEU A 34 -8.40 0.20 22.47
CA LEU A 34 -7.10 -0.31 22.92
C LEU A 34 -6.47 -1.22 21.86
N THR A 35 -7.27 -2.12 21.27
CA THR A 35 -6.81 -3.00 20.19
C THR A 35 -6.39 -2.20 18.94
N LYS A 36 -7.12 -1.14 18.59
CA LYS A 36 -6.77 -0.25 17.48
C LYS A 36 -5.47 0.50 17.75
N ILE A 37 -5.30 1.07 18.95
CA ILE A 37 -4.06 1.75 19.35
C ILE A 37 -2.89 0.78 19.28
N PHE A 38 -3.02 -0.42 19.85
CA PHE A 38 -1.98 -1.43 19.82
C PHE A 38 -1.61 -1.84 18.39
N LYS A 39 -2.62 -2.07 17.53
CA LYS A 39 -2.40 -2.36 16.09
C LYS A 39 -1.64 -1.22 15.42
N THR A 40 -2.01 0.03 15.66
CA THR A 40 -1.36 1.21 15.08
C THR A 40 0.10 1.33 15.54
N LEU A 41 0.36 1.19 16.84
CA LEU A 41 1.73 1.23 17.38
C LEU A 41 2.60 0.11 16.82
N LYS A 42 2.04 -1.11 16.70
CA LYS A 42 2.72 -2.26 16.09
C LYS A 42 3.09 -1.96 14.63
N ILE A 43 2.16 -1.44 13.83
CA ILE A 43 2.41 -1.07 12.43
C ILE A 43 3.49 0.00 12.35
N ALA A 44 3.37 1.08 13.13
CA ALA A 44 4.35 2.17 13.14
C ALA A 44 5.77 1.69 13.50
N TYR A 45 5.89 0.79 14.48
CA TYR A 45 7.17 0.18 14.85
C TYR A 45 7.81 -0.61 13.71
N TYR A 46 7.04 -1.51 13.06
CA TYR A 46 7.58 -2.31 11.96
C TYR A 46 7.81 -1.47 10.70
N PHE A 47 6.96 -0.47 10.45
CA PHE A 47 7.15 0.48 9.35
C PHE A 47 8.48 1.22 9.50
N LYS A 48 8.76 1.78 10.69
CA LYS A 48 10.04 2.44 10.95
C LYS A 48 11.21 1.51 10.66
N LYS A 49 11.16 0.25 11.12
CA LYS A 49 12.20 -0.75 10.84
C LYS A 49 12.34 -1.09 9.35
N ALA A 50 11.23 -1.23 8.65
CA ALA A 50 11.22 -1.56 7.22
C ALA A 50 11.70 -0.39 6.35
N TYR A 51 11.37 0.83 6.74
CA TYR A 51 11.65 2.04 5.98
C TYR A 51 13.12 2.45 6.05
N THR A 52 13.75 2.35 7.22
CA THR A 52 15.13 2.81 7.42
C THR A 52 16.16 1.87 6.76
N PRO A 53 17.28 2.41 6.24
CA PRO A 53 18.41 1.59 5.83
C PRO A 53 18.97 0.81 7.04
N GLY A 54 19.22 -0.48 6.86
CA GLY A 54 19.80 -1.33 7.88
C GLY A 54 21.30 -1.52 7.71
N LEU A 55 21.98 -1.94 8.76
CA LEU A 55 23.41 -2.23 8.74
C LEU A 55 23.76 -3.43 7.83
N PHE A 56 22.85 -4.40 7.72
CA PHE A 56 23.01 -5.62 6.91
C PHE A 56 22.09 -5.56 5.67
N HIS A 57 22.49 -4.79 4.67
CA HIS A 57 21.67 -4.46 3.50
C HIS A 57 21.01 -5.69 2.82
N THR A 58 21.77 -6.71 2.46
CA THR A 58 21.26 -7.91 1.77
C THR A 58 20.25 -8.68 2.62
N ARG A 59 20.54 -8.88 3.92
CA ARG A 59 19.62 -9.56 4.85
C ARG A 59 18.36 -8.75 5.08
N ASP A 60 18.46 -7.42 5.16
CA ASP A 60 17.31 -6.56 5.31
C ASP A 60 16.41 -6.59 4.06
N PHE A 61 17.02 -6.55 2.88
CA PHE A 61 16.33 -6.55 1.60
C PHE A 61 15.50 -7.82 1.37
N ASN A 62 16.11 -8.99 1.54
CA ASN A 62 15.50 -10.28 1.18
C ASN A 62 14.77 -10.98 2.35
N TYR A 63 15.04 -10.61 3.59
CA TYR A 63 14.52 -11.34 4.74
C TYR A 63 13.79 -10.45 5.74
N ASN A 64 14.46 -9.43 6.27
CA ASN A 64 13.90 -8.66 7.37
C ASN A 64 12.71 -7.78 6.94
N ARG A 65 12.85 -7.02 5.84
CA ARG A 65 11.77 -6.13 5.37
C ARG A 65 10.52 -6.88 4.93
N PRO A 66 10.58 -7.94 4.10
CA PRO A 66 9.40 -8.76 3.81
C PRO A 66 8.72 -9.30 5.07
N ARG A 67 9.51 -9.74 6.08
CA ARG A 67 8.98 -10.20 7.37
C ARG A 67 8.28 -9.07 8.15
N TRP A 68 8.84 -7.86 8.16
CA TRP A 68 8.21 -6.72 8.83
C TRP A 68 6.94 -6.28 8.12
N TRP A 69 6.90 -6.31 6.79
CA TRP A 69 5.69 -6.04 6.01
C TRP A 69 4.56 -7.03 6.32
N ARG A 70 4.86 -8.33 6.42
CA ARG A 70 3.89 -9.34 6.92
C ARG A 70 3.38 -9.00 8.32
N LYS A 71 4.25 -8.57 9.22
CA LYS A 71 3.88 -8.19 10.58
C LYS A 71 3.04 -6.91 10.66
N MET A 72 3.15 -6.03 9.67
CA MET A 72 2.25 -4.88 9.51
C MET A 72 0.86 -5.28 9.00
N GLY A 73 0.71 -6.46 8.41
CA GLY A 73 -0.55 -6.97 7.88
C GLY A 73 -0.61 -7.05 6.35
N CYS A 74 0.48 -6.76 5.64
CA CYS A 74 0.55 -6.97 4.20
C CYS A 74 0.60 -8.47 3.86
N HIS A 75 -0.02 -8.85 2.75
CA HIS A 75 0.09 -10.19 2.18
C HIS A 75 1.38 -10.24 1.35
N VAL A 76 2.38 -10.97 1.83
CA VAL A 76 3.70 -11.04 1.17
C VAL A 76 4.10 -12.48 0.98
N GLY A 77 4.37 -12.86 -0.25
CA GLY A 77 4.78 -14.20 -0.67
C GLY A 77 6.21 -14.59 -0.28
N LYS A 78 6.72 -15.65 -0.90
CA LYS A 78 8.08 -16.18 -0.70
C LYS A 78 9.08 -15.45 -1.61
N ASN A 79 10.36 -15.45 -1.24
CA ASN A 79 11.48 -14.88 -2.00
C ASN A 79 11.27 -13.42 -2.44
N VAL A 80 10.44 -12.66 -1.72
CA VAL A 80 10.19 -11.25 -2.00
C VAL A 80 11.36 -10.41 -1.50
N SER A 81 11.77 -9.46 -2.34
CA SER A 81 12.82 -8.50 -2.02
C SER A 81 12.24 -7.09 -1.90
N ILE A 82 12.47 -6.42 -0.77
CA ILE A 82 11.96 -5.07 -0.51
C ILE A 82 13.10 -4.13 -0.13
N GLY A 83 13.29 -3.09 -0.90
CA GLY A 83 14.29 -2.05 -0.69
C GLY A 83 14.05 -1.19 0.57
N HIS A 84 14.99 -0.33 0.90
CA HIS A 84 14.81 0.67 1.95
C HIS A 84 13.96 1.85 1.45
N SER A 85 13.40 2.61 2.37
CA SER A 85 12.58 3.79 2.07
C SER A 85 11.39 3.49 1.14
N VAL A 86 10.91 2.24 1.14
CA VAL A 86 9.68 1.87 0.44
C VAL A 86 8.50 2.27 1.31
N GLY A 87 7.70 3.23 0.82
CA GLY A 87 6.48 3.67 1.47
C GLY A 87 5.33 2.71 1.18
N CYS A 88 4.52 2.42 2.21
CA CYS A 88 3.26 1.71 2.04
C CYS A 88 2.12 2.47 2.72
N ASP A 89 0.90 2.18 2.31
CA ASP A 89 -0.30 2.72 2.95
C ASP A 89 -0.51 2.06 4.32
N VAL A 90 0.10 2.64 5.36
CA VAL A 90 0.12 2.08 6.72
C VAL A 90 -1.27 1.94 7.37
N GLY A 91 -2.27 2.68 6.86
CA GLY A 91 -3.67 2.57 7.30
C GLY A 91 -4.42 1.40 6.67
N ASN A 92 -3.92 0.87 5.53
CA ASN A 92 -4.59 -0.10 4.67
C ASN A 92 -3.60 -1.20 4.21
N THR A 93 -2.79 -1.69 5.12
CA THR A 93 -1.76 -2.69 4.83
C THR A 93 -2.32 -4.02 4.35
N ASP A 94 -3.53 -4.35 4.74
CA ASP A 94 -4.30 -5.52 4.31
C ASP A 94 -4.73 -5.49 2.84
N LEU A 95 -4.69 -4.31 2.21
CA LEU A 95 -4.95 -4.14 0.77
C LEU A 95 -3.69 -4.31 -0.10
N ILE A 96 -2.52 -4.62 0.49
CA ILE A 96 -1.28 -4.80 -0.24
C ILE A 96 -1.01 -6.29 -0.40
N HIS A 97 -1.05 -6.76 -1.65
CA HIS A 97 -0.83 -8.14 -2.03
C HIS A 97 0.43 -8.26 -2.89
N ILE A 98 1.44 -8.95 -2.38
CA ILE A 98 2.72 -9.18 -3.04
C ILE A 98 2.90 -10.69 -3.15
N GLU A 99 2.90 -11.21 -4.37
CA GLU A 99 3.10 -12.63 -4.64
C GLU A 99 4.58 -13.03 -4.52
N ASP A 100 4.89 -14.28 -4.87
CA ASP A 100 6.25 -14.82 -4.76
C ASP A 100 7.23 -14.15 -5.75
N ASP A 101 8.50 -14.13 -5.42
CA ASP A 101 9.61 -13.71 -6.28
C ASP A 101 9.57 -12.22 -6.72
N VAL A 102 8.75 -11.38 -6.10
CA VAL A 102 8.62 -9.95 -6.41
C VAL A 102 9.82 -9.16 -5.91
N ILE A 103 10.28 -8.21 -6.73
CA ILE A 103 11.35 -7.26 -6.37
C ILE A 103 10.79 -5.84 -6.32
N ILE A 104 10.84 -5.22 -5.16
CA ILE A 104 10.53 -3.81 -4.96
C ILE A 104 11.81 -3.08 -4.59
N THR A 105 12.32 -2.25 -5.49
CA THR A 105 13.55 -1.51 -5.24
C THR A 105 13.32 -0.32 -4.30
N ASN A 106 14.38 0.42 -3.99
CA ASN A 106 14.35 1.52 -3.02
C ASN A 106 13.40 2.65 -3.42
N HIS A 107 12.85 3.36 -2.43
CA HIS A 107 12.05 4.58 -2.59
C HIS A 107 10.73 4.39 -3.36
N CYS A 108 10.27 3.16 -3.58
CA CYS A 108 8.94 2.92 -4.15
C CYS A 108 7.84 3.31 -3.18
N ILE A 109 6.65 3.64 -3.69
CA ILE A 109 5.48 3.97 -2.90
C ILE A 109 4.29 3.14 -3.38
N ILE A 110 3.61 2.44 -2.46
CA ILE A 110 2.41 1.66 -2.76
C ILE A 110 1.23 2.31 -2.02
N LEU A 111 0.28 2.84 -2.79
CA LEU A 111 -0.91 3.52 -2.28
C LEU A 111 -2.13 2.64 -2.47
N CYS A 112 -2.97 2.51 -1.45
CA CYS A 112 -4.22 1.75 -1.48
C CYS A 112 -5.45 2.64 -1.28
N HIS A 113 -5.28 3.96 -1.20
CA HIS A 113 -6.38 4.91 -1.13
C HIS A 113 -6.11 6.18 -1.95
N ARG A 114 -7.19 6.82 -2.38
CA ARG A 114 -7.19 8.14 -3.01
C ARG A 114 -8.49 8.86 -2.73
N ARG A 115 -8.54 10.17 -2.94
CA ARG A 115 -9.82 10.91 -2.91
C ARG A 115 -10.68 10.52 -4.11
N ASP A 116 -11.99 10.38 -3.88
CA ASP A 116 -12.96 10.22 -4.96
C ASP A 116 -13.22 11.60 -5.60
N MET A 117 -12.75 11.74 -6.82
CA MET A 117 -12.92 12.97 -7.60
C MET A 117 -14.19 12.94 -8.45
N LYS A 118 -15.02 11.89 -8.35
CA LYS A 118 -16.27 11.79 -9.11
C LYS A 118 -17.21 12.92 -8.68
N GLY A 119 -17.59 13.74 -9.63
CA GLY A 119 -18.45 14.88 -9.37
C GLY A 119 -17.78 16.13 -8.81
N TYR A 120 -16.46 16.12 -8.57
CA TYR A 120 -15.71 17.28 -8.10
C TYR A 120 -15.75 18.42 -9.10
N ARG A 121 -16.06 19.63 -8.64
CA ARG A 121 -16.23 20.83 -9.49
C ARG A 121 -15.41 22.00 -8.94
N ARG A 122 -15.15 22.96 -9.80
CA ARG A 122 -14.49 24.22 -9.41
C ARG A 122 -15.30 24.91 -8.29
N GLY A 123 -14.63 25.20 -7.18
CA GLY A 123 -15.25 25.78 -5.98
C GLY A 123 -15.59 24.76 -4.89
N ASP A 124 -15.55 23.47 -5.17
CA ASP A 124 -15.77 22.44 -4.15
C ASP A 124 -14.60 22.35 -3.15
N ASN A 125 -14.92 21.96 -1.94
CA ASN A 125 -13.92 21.73 -0.91
C ASN A 125 -13.36 20.30 -0.99
N GLY A 126 -12.18 20.15 -1.58
CA GLY A 126 -11.50 18.85 -1.76
C GLY A 126 -11.24 18.09 -0.45
N THR A 127 -11.19 18.76 0.72
CA THR A 127 -10.98 18.07 2.02
C THR A 127 -12.20 17.25 2.45
N LYS A 128 -13.38 17.56 1.93
CA LYS A 128 -14.64 16.85 2.21
C LYS A 128 -14.91 15.66 1.28
N LEU A 129 -14.08 15.46 0.26
CA LEU A 129 -14.24 14.35 -0.67
C LEU A 129 -14.02 13.02 0.07
N PRO A 130 -14.85 12.00 -0.21
CA PRO A 130 -14.67 10.67 0.35
C PRO A 130 -13.39 10.02 -0.16
N TYR A 131 -12.92 8.98 0.55
CA TYR A 131 -11.83 8.15 0.09
C TYR A 131 -12.35 6.92 -0.66
N ILE A 132 -11.67 6.57 -1.74
CA ILE A 132 -11.76 5.26 -2.38
C ILE A 132 -10.58 4.43 -1.92
N TYR A 133 -10.85 3.21 -1.48
CA TYR A 133 -9.86 2.21 -1.10
C TYR A 133 -9.89 1.09 -2.12
N ALA A 134 -8.72 0.70 -2.61
CA ALA A 134 -8.61 -0.39 -3.57
C ALA A 134 -7.28 -1.14 -3.40
N PRO A 135 -7.29 -2.48 -3.51
CA PRO A 135 -6.08 -3.28 -3.32
C PRO A 135 -5.06 -3.02 -4.42
N VAL A 136 -3.78 -3.12 -4.06
CA VAL A 136 -2.67 -3.21 -5.01
C VAL A 136 -2.15 -4.63 -5.01
N THR A 137 -2.01 -5.21 -6.21
CA THR A 137 -1.52 -6.57 -6.38
C THR A 137 -0.25 -6.57 -7.24
N LEU A 138 0.83 -7.06 -6.67
CA LEU A 138 2.08 -7.32 -7.38
C LEU A 138 2.18 -8.81 -7.63
N LYS A 139 2.01 -9.21 -8.89
CA LYS A 139 2.00 -10.60 -9.32
C LYS A 139 3.41 -11.20 -9.32
N LYS A 140 3.46 -12.54 -9.32
CA LYS A 140 4.70 -13.32 -9.22
C LYS A 140 5.81 -12.79 -10.15
N GLY A 141 7.00 -12.63 -9.59
CA GLY A 141 8.21 -12.25 -10.34
C GLY A 141 8.21 -10.83 -10.89
N CYS A 142 7.17 -10.00 -10.68
CA CYS A 142 7.20 -8.64 -11.18
C CYS A 142 8.24 -7.78 -10.43
N GLN A 143 8.71 -6.72 -11.09
CA GLN A 143 9.76 -5.87 -10.58
C GLN A 143 9.37 -4.40 -10.65
N LEU A 144 9.55 -3.67 -9.55
CA LEU A 144 9.39 -2.23 -9.49
C LEU A 144 10.74 -1.54 -9.43
N GLY A 145 11.05 -0.75 -10.45
CA GLY A 145 12.23 0.11 -10.51
C GLY A 145 12.20 1.19 -9.42
N MET A 146 13.38 1.71 -9.06
CA MET A 146 13.55 2.68 -7.98
C MET A 146 12.61 3.89 -8.11
N GLY A 147 11.96 4.26 -7.00
CA GLY A 147 11.09 5.42 -6.95
C GLY A 147 9.77 5.27 -7.70
N THR A 148 9.38 4.05 -8.07
CA THR A 148 8.08 3.78 -8.68
C THR A 148 6.95 4.05 -7.70
N ILE A 149 5.87 4.70 -8.16
CA ILE A 149 4.63 4.89 -7.41
C ILE A 149 3.54 4.02 -8.03
N VAL A 150 2.92 3.16 -7.20
CA VAL A 150 1.79 2.33 -7.63
C VAL A 150 0.51 2.88 -7.01
N MET A 151 -0.46 3.22 -7.88
CA MET A 151 -1.73 3.83 -7.47
C MET A 151 -2.76 2.78 -7.00
N PRO A 152 -3.76 3.19 -6.21
CA PRO A 152 -4.80 2.29 -5.71
C PRO A 152 -5.54 1.55 -6.83
N GLY A 153 -5.78 0.25 -6.62
CA GLY A 153 -6.51 -0.61 -7.54
C GLY A 153 -5.68 -1.23 -8.66
N VAL A 154 -4.37 -0.95 -8.71
CA VAL A 154 -3.49 -1.43 -9.78
C VAL A 154 -3.01 -2.86 -9.53
N THR A 155 -3.02 -3.67 -10.58
CA THR A 155 -2.34 -4.95 -10.68
C THR A 155 -1.12 -4.82 -11.58
N VAL A 156 0.06 -5.16 -11.08
CA VAL A 156 1.26 -5.36 -11.88
C VAL A 156 1.37 -6.84 -12.21
N GLY A 157 1.29 -7.19 -13.49
CA GLY A 157 1.22 -8.56 -14.00
C GLY A 157 2.47 -9.39 -13.73
N GLU A 158 2.33 -10.71 -13.87
CA GLU A 158 3.41 -11.67 -13.66
C GLU A 158 4.62 -11.36 -14.55
N GLY A 159 5.82 -11.39 -13.98
CA GLY A 159 7.06 -11.10 -14.70
C GLY A 159 7.19 -9.70 -15.29
N ALA A 160 6.22 -8.81 -15.07
CA ALA A 160 6.29 -7.45 -15.60
C ALA A 160 7.38 -6.62 -14.91
N ILE A 161 8.01 -5.73 -15.67
CA ILE A 161 9.06 -4.83 -15.17
C ILE A 161 8.58 -3.38 -15.31
N VAL A 162 8.55 -2.67 -14.20
CA VAL A 162 8.23 -1.24 -14.19
C VAL A 162 9.54 -0.45 -14.04
N GLY A 163 9.80 0.42 -15.00
CA GLY A 163 10.99 1.28 -15.03
C GLY A 163 11.03 2.25 -13.84
N ALA A 164 12.23 2.68 -13.47
CA ALA A 164 12.43 3.60 -12.35
C ALA A 164 11.66 4.92 -12.52
N ARG A 165 11.21 5.50 -11.38
CA ARG A 165 10.46 6.77 -11.32
C ARG A 165 9.16 6.80 -12.14
N SER A 166 8.57 5.65 -12.36
CA SER A 166 7.26 5.54 -13.03
C SER A 166 6.11 5.76 -12.06
N VAL A 167 4.97 6.25 -12.59
CA VAL A 167 3.70 6.36 -11.87
C VAL A 167 2.70 5.41 -12.51
N VAL A 168 2.43 4.29 -11.86
CA VAL A 168 1.54 3.25 -12.38
C VAL A 168 0.11 3.56 -11.98
N THR A 169 -0.69 4.00 -12.94
CA THR A 169 -2.09 4.43 -12.75
C THR A 169 -3.12 3.44 -13.30
N LYS A 170 -2.68 2.43 -14.05
CA LYS A 170 -3.48 1.36 -14.65
C LYS A 170 -2.72 0.05 -14.55
N ASP A 171 -3.42 -1.05 -14.69
CA ASP A 171 -2.81 -2.38 -14.68
C ASP A 171 -1.71 -2.50 -15.75
N ILE A 172 -0.64 -3.20 -15.38
CA ILE A 172 0.45 -3.56 -16.28
C ILE A 172 0.28 -5.03 -16.66
N PRO A 173 0.20 -5.35 -17.95
CA PRO A 173 0.09 -6.73 -18.42
C PRO A 173 1.29 -7.58 -17.97
N ALA A 174 1.08 -8.88 -17.84
CA ALA A 174 2.16 -9.84 -17.58
C ALA A 174 3.21 -9.79 -18.70
N TRP A 175 4.47 -10.06 -18.34
CA TRP A 175 5.59 -10.18 -19.28
C TRP A 175 5.79 -8.95 -20.17
N THR A 176 5.55 -7.75 -19.59
CA THR A 176 5.80 -6.48 -20.29
C THR A 176 6.78 -5.59 -19.52
N ILE A 177 7.42 -4.69 -20.24
CA ILE A 177 8.19 -3.58 -19.65
C ILE A 177 7.35 -2.31 -19.82
N ALA A 178 7.08 -1.63 -18.71
CA ALA A 178 6.36 -0.36 -18.69
C ALA A 178 7.19 0.72 -18.00
N ALA A 179 7.08 1.97 -18.45
CA ALA A 179 7.72 3.09 -17.77
C ALA A 179 6.99 4.42 -18.04
N GLY A 180 7.33 5.44 -17.26
CA GLY A 180 6.86 6.81 -17.43
C GLY A 180 5.84 7.26 -16.38
N SER A 181 5.38 8.50 -16.49
CA SER A 181 4.35 9.12 -15.63
C SER A 181 3.30 9.82 -16.50
N PRO A 182 2.13 9.19 -16.73
CA PRO A 182 1.76 7.83 -16.31
C PRO A 182 2.56 6.73 -17.02
N ALA A 183 2.74 5.59 -16.37
CA ALA A 183 3.43 4.44 -16.93
C ALA A 183 2.64 3.87 -18.13
N LYS A 184 3.37 3.56 -19.21
CA LYS A 184 2.84 2.91 -20.42
C LYS A 184 3.72 1.72 -20.76
N VAL A 185 3.12 0.68 -21.32
CA VAL A 185 3.87 -0.45 -21.87
C VAL A 185 4.80 0.03 -23.00
N ILE A 186 6.07 -0.32 -22.90
CA ILE A 186 7.10 0.01 -23.89
C ILE A 186 7.32 -1.16 -24.85
N LYS A 187 7.39 -2.38 -24.29
CA LYS A 187 7.56 -3.62 -25.07
C LYS A 187 7.13 -4.85 -24.28
N GLU A 188 6.90 -5.92 -24.97
CA GLU A 188 6.72 -7.26 -24.40
C GLU A 188 8.08 -7.91 -24.12
N ILE A 189 8.12 -8.80 -23.13
CA ILE A 189 9.27 -9.63 -22.81
C ILE A 189 9.10 -10.94 -23.58
N PRO A 190 10.00 -11.29 -24.50
CA PRO A 190 9.86 -12.49 -25.30
C PRO A 190 9.95 -13.76 -24.44
N GLU A 191 9.31 -14.82 -24.91
CA GLU A 191 9.49 -16.14 -24.32
C GLU A 191 10.96 -16.59 -24.48
N ARG A 192 11.42 -17.42 -23.55
CA ARG A 192 12.75 -18.00 -23.62
C ARG A 192 12.75 -19.06 -24.72
N GLU A 193 13.64 -18.92 -25.68
CA GLU A 193 13.90 -19.98 -26.65
C GLU A 193 14.46 -21.21 -25.88
N HIS A 194 13.83 -22.35 -26.07
CA HIS A 194 14.33 -23.62 -25.52
C HIS A 194 15.57 -24.02 -26.33
N GLU A 195 16.75 -23.94 -25.72
CA GLU A 195 17.95 -24.59 -26.23
C GLU A 195 17.88 -26.10 -26.08
#